data_240929be52c1ff0e84cebbc0f8a430e1
#
_entry.id   240929be52c1ff0e84cebbc0f8a430e1
#
_cell.length_a   1.000
_cell.length_b   1.000
_cell.length_c   1.000
_cell.angle_alpha   90.00
_cell.angle_beta   90.00
_cell.angle_gamma   90.00
#
_symmetry.space_group_name_H-M   'P 1'
#
loop_
_entity.id
_entity.type
_entity.pdbx_description
1 polymer ?
#
loop_
_entity_poly.entity_id
_entity_poly.type
_entity_poly.pdbx_seq_one_letter_code
_entity_poly.pdbx_strand_id
1 'polypeptide(L)'
;MSKNYAVRAGHRVSIRCPFLYHGEGFHGKGQLWNLSTFGWRATGDHPVTPGMSMPVYLELPDGGESKYLLIDSAFVRWSNGRDAGWEIRTIDATSRARLIRFLDQVGDELSCKSVGAGSR
;
A
#
# COMPACT_ATOMS: atom_id res chain seq x y z
N MET A 1 21.95 -0.84 -12.45
CA MET A 1 20.59 -1.11 -12.42
C MET A 1 20.10 -1.65 -11.17
N SER A 2 20.73 -2.59 -10.61
CA SER A 2 20.23 -3.14 -9.39
C SER A 2 20.09 -2.10 -8.31
N LYS A 3 20.94 -1.12 -8.28
CA LYS A 3 20.81 -0.09 -7.29
C LYS A 3 19.51 0.68 -7.46
N ASN A 4 19.04 0.76 -8.68
CA ASN A 4 17.76 1.40 -8.91
C ASN A 4 16.64 0.60 -8.30
N TYR A 5 16.79 -0.70 -8.30
CA TYR A 5 15.79 -1.52 -7.66
C TYR A 5 15.76 -1.32 -6.18
N ALA A 6 16.93 -1.21 -5.58
CA ALA A 6 16.99 -1.00 -4.16
C ALA A 6 16.29 0.30 -3.79
N VAL A 7 16.48 1.31 -4.59
CA VAL A 7 15.82 2.58 -4.36
C VAL A 7 14.32 2.42 -4.57
N ARG A 8 13.95 1.72 -5.62
CA ARG A 8 12.54 1.55 -5.93
C ARG A 8 11.80 0.77 -4.89
N ALA A 9 12.45 -0.18 -4.25
CA ALA A 9 11.78 -0.99 -3.27
C ALA A 9 11.18 -0.16 -2.16
N GLY A 10 11.84 0.94 -1.79
CA GLY A 10 11.30 1.80 -0.77
C GLY A 10 10.54 2.98 -1.30
N HIS A 11 10.42 3.08 -2.59
CA HIS A 11 9.76 4.22 -3.20
C HIS A 11 8.25 4.14 -3.01
N ARG A 12 7.65 5.25 -2.65
CA ARG A 12 6.21 5.31 -2.47
C ARG A 12 5.56 5.83 -3.74
N VAL A 13 4.55 5.10 -4.16
CA VAL A 13 3.79 5.47 -5.33
C VAL A 13 2.52 6.15 -4.87
N SER A 14 2.24 7.34 -5.41
CA SER A 14 0.99 8.04 -5.12
C SER A 14 -0.13 7.29 -5.80
N ILE A 15 -1.01 6.73 -5.00
CA ILE A 15 -2.11 5.98 -5.56
C ILE A 15 -3.25 5.96 -4.55
N ARG A 16 -4.46 6.10 -5.05
CA ARG A 16 -5.65 6.01 -4.23
C ARG A 16 -6.26 4.65 -4.40
N CYS A 17 -6.35 3.95 -3.31
CA CYS A 17 -6.76 2.57 -3.34
C CYS A 17 -7.54 2.29 -2.05
N PRO A 18 -8.74 1.73 -2.14
CA PRO A 18 -9.50 1.42 -0.94
C PRO A 18 -8.83 0.32 -0.14
N PHE A 19 -9.03 0.35 1.16
CA PHE A 19 -8.54 -0.73 2.00
C PHE A 19 -9.47 -0.95 3.16
N LEU A 20 -9.42 -2.18 3.68
CA LEU A 20 -10.19 -2.59 4.83
C LEU A 20 -9.21 -3.04 5.90
N TYR A 21 -9.50 -2.72 7.15
CA TYR A 21 -8.65 -3.17 8.24
C TYR A 21 -9.50 -3.70 9.37
N HIS A 22 -9.01 -4.76 10.00
CA HIS A 22 -9.76 -5.47 11.04
C HIS A 22 -8.95 -5.52 12.31
N GLY A 23 -9.33 -4.66 13.25
CA GLY A 23 -8.71 -4.65 14.56
C GLY A 23 -9.50 -5.48 15.53
N GLU A 24 -9.05 -5.46 16.76
CA GLU A 24 -9.71 -6.17 17.82
C GLU A 24 -10.94 -5.38 18.25
N GLY A 25 -12.10 -5.95 18.02
CA GLY A 25 -13.33 -5.28 18.40
C GLY A 25 -13.82 -4.23 17.43
N PHE A 26 -13.15 -4.05 16.29
CA PHE A 26 -13.62 -3.08 15.32
C PHE A 26 -13.10 -3.45 13.93
N HIS A 27 -13.70 -2.87 12.91
CA HIS A 27 -13.14 -2.91 11.58
C HIS A 27 -13.39 -1.55 10.94
N GLY A 28 -12.53 -1.21 9.99
CA GLY A 28 -12.63 0.07 9.33
C GLY A 28 -12.33 -0.06 7.86
N LYS A 29 -12.66 1.00 7.13
CA LYS A 29 -12.30 1.07 5.72
C LYS A 29 -11.81 2.49 5.44
N GLY A 30 -10.99 2.59 4.41
CA GLY A 30 -10.44 3.88 4.08
C GLY A 30 -9.77 3.85 2.74
N GLN A 31 -8.85 4.75 2.56
CA GLN A 31 -8.20 4.96 1.29
C GLN A 31 -6.73 5.21 1.49
N LEU A 32 -5.90 4.52 0.72
CA LEU A 32 -4.47 4.77 0.69
C LEU A 32 -4.18 6.02 -0.12
N TRP A 33 -3.15 6.74 0.30
CA TRP A 33 -2.66 7.90 -0.43
C TRP A 33 -1.35 7.60 -1.12
N ASN A 34 -0.58 6.67 -0.58
CA ASN A 34 0.63 6.19 -1.23
C ASN A 34 0.89 4.78 -0.76
N LEU A 35 1.71 4.07 -1.50
CA LEU A 35 1.95 2.66 -1.25
C LEU A 35 3.37 2.30 -1.65
N SER A 36 4.01 1.49 -0.84
CA SER A 36 5.33 0.93 -1.16
C SER A 36 5.34 -0.53 -0.72
N THR A 37 6.44 -1.22 -0.95
CA THR A 37 6.55 -2.60 -0.50
C THR A 37 6.71 -2.70 1.01
N PHE A 38 6.90 -1.59 1.71
CA PHE A 38 7.08 -1.59 3.16
C PHE A 38 5.85 -1.12 3.92
N GLY A 39 4.97 -0.38 3.25
CA GLY A 39 3.81 0.16 3.93
C GLY A 39 3.14 1.25 3.16
N TRP A 40 2.28 2.00 3.84
CA TRP A 40 1.48 3.02 3.18
C TRP A 40 1.00 4.07 4.18
N ARG A 41 0.54 5.18 3.62
CA ARG A 41 -0.19 6.18 4.37
C ARG A 41 -1.64 6.14 3.92
N ALA A 42 -2.55 6.27 4.86
CA ALA A 42 -3.97 6.13 4.54
C ALA A 42 -4.83 6.96 5.48
N THR A 43 -6.05 7.22 5.04
CA THR A 43 -7.09 7.81 5.86
C THR A 43 -8.17 6.76 6.04
N GLY A 44 -8.57 6.50 7.28
CA GLY A 44 -9.58 5.50 7.57
C GLY A 44 -10.77 6.09 8.30
N ASP A 45 -11.87 5.36 8.30
CA ASP A 45 -13.09 5.82 8.98
C ASP A 45 -13.11 5.43 10.45
N HIS A 46 -12.15 4.61 10.88
CA HIS A 46 -12.02 4.27 12.29
C HIS A 46 -10.60 4.60 12.72
N PRO A 47 -10.42 5.44 13.74
CA PRO A 47 -9.07 5.81 14.16
C PRO A 47 -8.31 4.63 14.72
N VAL A 48 -7.00 4.66 14.52
CA VAL A 48 -6.09 3.64 15.05
C VAL A 48 -4.99 4.34 15.82
N THR A 49 -4.30 3.58 16.67
CA THR A 49 -3.23 4.13 17.48
C THR A 49 -1.91 3.46 17.14
N PRO A 50 -0.80 4.19 17.26
CA PRO A 50 0.51 3.58 17.02
C PRO A 50 0.71 2.36 17.90
N GLY A 51 1.29 1.32 17.34
CA GLY A 51 1.51 0.08 18.05
C GLY A 51 0.49 -1.00 17.75
N MET A 52 -0.65 -0.62 17.19
CA MET A 52 -1.64 -1.62 16.79
C MET A 52 -1.15 -2.43 15.60
N SER A 53 -1.48 -3.71 15.58
CA SER A 53 -1.21 -4.59 14.43
C SER A 53 -2.50 -5.31 14.09
N MET A 54 -2.77 -5.45 12.80
CA MET A 54 -4.01 -6.11 12.39
C MET A 54 -3.94 -6.50 10.92
N PRO A 55 -4.78 -7.43 10.51
CA PRO A 55 -4.87 -7.76 9.08
C PRO A 55 -5.50 -6.63 8.30
N VAL A 56 -5.03 -6.48 7.07
CA VAL A 56 -5.49 -5.43 6.17
C VAL A 56 -5.70 -6.04 4.79
N TYR A 57 -6.74 -5.58 4.12
CA TYR A 57 -7.04 -5.98 2.75
C TYR A 57 -6.93 -4.75 1.86
N LEU A 58 -6.05 -4.80 0.88
CA LEU A 58 -5.90 -3.71 -0.09
C LEU A 58 -6.67 -4.08 -1.35
N GLU A 59 -7.44 -3.16 -1.85
CA GLU A 59 -8.14 -3.38 -3.11
C GLU A 59 -7.31 -2.80 -4.24
N LEU A 60 -6.48 -3.65 -4.86
CA LEU A 60 -5.58 -3.18 -5.90
C LEU A 60 -6.29 -3.11 -7.24
N PRO A 61 -6.14 -2.01 -7.97
CA PRO A 61 -6.77 -1.86 -9.28
C PRO A 61 -5.89 -2.44 -10.38
N ASP A 62 -5.43 -3.67 -10.19
CA ASP A 62 -4.51 -4.29 -11.14
C ASP A 62 -5.17 -5.37 -11.99
N GLY A 63 -6.46 -5.61 -11.78
CA GLY A 63 -7.14 -6.64 -12.53
C GLY A 63 -6.74 -8.05 -12.15
N GLY A 64 -6.11 -8.22 -11.00
CA GLY A 64 -5.68 -9.53 -10.54
C GLY A 64 -6.84 -10.45 -10.24
N GLU A 65 -6.51 -11.70 -9.97
CA GLU A 65 -7.52 -12.73 -9.74
C GLU A 65 -8.43 -12.40 -8.58
N SER A 66 -7.85 -11.85 -7.56
CA SER A 66 -8.60 -11.50 -6.36
C SER A 66 -8.71 -9.99 -6.28
N LYS A 67 -9.89 -9.52 -5.90
CA LYS A 67 -10.10 -8.11 -5.71
C LYS A 67 -9.19 -7.55 -4.63
N TYR A 68 -8.97 -8.33 -3.59
CA TYR A 68 -8.20 -7.86 -2.44
C TYR A 68 -6.86 -8.57 -2.34
N LEU A 69 -5.90 -7.83 -1.83
CA LEU A 69 -4.59 -8.39 -1.46
C LEU A 69 -4.52 -8.37 0.04
N LEU A 70 -4.27 -9.52 0.64
CA LEU A 70 -4.22 -9.63 2.09
C LEU A 70 -2.82 -9.32 2.62
N ILE A 71 -2.78 -8.41 3.59
CA ILE A 71 -1.61 -8.19 4.42
C ILE A 71 -1.94 -8.85 5.75
N ASP A 72 -1.23 -9.92 6.09
CA ASP A 72 -1.56 -10.69 7.28
C ASP A 72 -1.44 -9.87 8.54
N SER A 73 -0.44 -9.03 8.62
CA SER A 73 -0.26 -8.14 9.75
C SER A 73 0.34 -6.84 9.29
N ALA A 74 -0.37 -5.76 9.54
CA ALA A 74 0.12 -4.42 9.29
C ALA A 74 0.18 -3.68 10.62
N PHE A 75 1.24 -2.91 10.81
CA PHE A 75 1.54 -2.24 12.08
C PHE A 75 1.37 -0.75 11.90
N VAL A 76 0.68 -0.13 12.85
CA VAL A 76 0.47 1.33 12.82
C VAL A 76 1.69 2.00 13.41
N ARG A 77 2.41 2.76 12.58
CA ARG A 77 3.62 3.47 13.00
C ARG A 77 3.29 4.82 13.62
N TRP A 78 2.34 5.52 13.03
CA TRP A 78 1.92 6.81 13.54
C TRP A 78 0.47 7.02 13.16
N SER A 79 -0.19 7.92 13.88
CA SER A 79 -1.54 8.31 13.54
C SER A 79 -1.75 9.75 13.92
N ASN A 80 -2.67 10.39 13.20
CA ASN A 80 -3.03 11.78 13.44
C ASN A 80 -4.48 11.91 12.98
N GLY A 81 -5.40 11.84 13.92
CA GLY A 81 -6.80 11.81 13.59
C GLY A 81 -7.13 10.55 12.81
N ARG A 82 -7.62 10.72 11.60
CA ARG A 82 -7.95 9.58 10.74
C ARG A 82 -6.82 9.16 9.83
N ASP A 83 -5.76 9.96 9.77
CA ASP A 83 -4.58 9.62 9.00
C ASP A 83 -3.70 8.69 9.80
N ALA A 84 -3.05 7.78 9.11
CA ALA A 84 -2.13 6.86 9.76
C ALA A 84 -1.10 6.35 8.77
N GLY A 85 0.07 6.06 9.31
CA GLY A 85 1.12 5.39 8.55
C GLY A 85 1.21 3.96 9.00
N TRP A 86 1.20 3.05 8.03
CA TRP A 86 1.16 1.61 8.26
C TRP A 86 2.41 0.95 7.72
N GLU A 87 2.85 -0.06 8.41
CA GLU A 87 4.02 -0.83 8.00
C GLU A 87 3.61 -2.29 7.81
N ILE A 88 4.05 -2.89 6.71
CA ILE A 88 3.78 -4.30 6.46
C ILE A 88 4.71 -5.13 7.34
N ARG A 89 4.15 -5.96 8.20
CA ARG A 89 4.93 -6.83 9.06
C ARG A 89 4.93 -8.26 8.59
N THR A 90 3.78 -8.75 8.17
CA THR A 90 3.65 -10.14 7.71
C THR A 90 2.79 -10.17 6.47
N ILE A 91 3.31 -10.79 5.42
CA ILE A 91 2.60 -10.93 4.16
C ILE A 91 3.14 -12.21 3.51
N ASP A 92 2.26 -13.01 2.93
CA ASP A 92 2.73 -14.25 2.33
C ASP A 92 3.43 -13.97 1.00
N ALA A 93 4.18 -14.96 0.53
CA ALA A 93 5.03 -14.78 -0.64
C ALA A 93 4.23 -14.44 -1.91
N THR A 94 3.08 -15.05 -2.07
CA THR A 94 2.26 -14.82 -3.25
C THR A 94 1.71 -13.39 -3.26
N SER A 95 1.22 -12.94 -2.12
CA SER A 95 0.69 -11.58 -2.00
C SER A 95 1.81 -10.56 -2.16
N ARG A 96 2.98 -10.85 -1.61
CA ARG A 96 4.12 -9.94 -1.76
C ARG A 96 4.52 -9.83 -3.23
N ALA A 97 4.56 -10.94 -3.94
CA ALA A 97 4.90 -10.91 -5.35
C ALA A 97 3.91 -10.09 -6.16
N ARG A 98 2.64 -10.21 -5.83
CA ARG A 98 1.61 -9.43 -6.49
C ARG A 98 1.79 -7.94 -6.21
N LEU A 99 2.08 -7.60 -4.96
CA LEU A 99 2.30 -6.22 -4.56
C LEU A 99 3.47 -5.62 -5.31
N ILE A 100 4.57 -6.37 -5.38
CA ILE A 100 5.76 -5.90 -6.09
C ILE A 100 5.45 -5.67 -7.56
N ARG A 101 4.78 -6.63 -8.20
CA ARG A 101 4.42 -6.49 -9.61
C ARG A 101 3.55 -5.26 -9.84
N PHE A 102 2.57 -5.07 -8.95
CA PHE A 102 1.67 -3.94 -9.07
C PHE A 102 2.44 -2.62 -8.98
N LEU A 103 3.32 -2.52 -7.99
CA LEU A 103 4.08 -1.29 -7.80
C LEU A 103 5.04 -1.03 -8.95
N ASP A 104 5.64 -2.08 -9.48
CA ASP A 104 6.50 -1.93 -10.65
C ASP A 104 5.73 -1.41 -11.85
N GLN A 105 4.56 -1.97 -12.07
CA GLN A 105 3.71 -1.56 -13.17
C GLN A 105 3.28 -0.12 -13.05
N VAL A 106 2.79 0.25 -11.89
CA VAL A 106 2.30 1.61 -11.66
C VAL A 106 3.46 2.60 -11.74
N GLY A 107 4.60 2.23 -11.16
CA GLY A 107 5.78 3.08 -11.21
C GLY A 107 6.24 3.30 -12.64
N ASP A 108 6.27 2.23 -13.41
CA ASP A 108 6.66 2.34 -14.82
C ASP A 108 5.67 3.16 -15.60
N GLU A 109 4.39 2.96 -15.37
CA GLU A 109 3.37 3.74 -16.06
C GLU A 109 3.49 5.21 -15.74
N LEU A 110 3.70 5.52 -14.49
CA LEU A 110 3.86 6.92 -14.10
C LEU A 110 5.10 7.52 -14.72
N SER A 111 6.18 6.76 -14.75
CA SER A 111 7.39 7.23 -15.40
C SER A 111 7.18 7.47 -16.87
N CYS A 112 6.52 6.54 -17.52
CA CYS A 112 6.22 6.68 -18.94
C CYS A 112 5.35 7.87 -19.19
N LYS A 113 4.34 8.08 -18.37
CA LYS A 113 3.46 9.21 -18.53
C LYS A 113 4.21 10.52 -18.37
N SER A 114 5.06 10.56 -17.37
CA SER A 114 5.85 11.76 -17.13
C SER A 114 6.72 12.08 -18.33
N VAL A 115 7.42 11.07 -18.80
CA VAL A 115 8.30 11.26 -19.96
C VAL A 115 7.47 11.63 -21.16
N GLY A 116 6.37 10.95 -21.35
CA GLY A 116 5.51 11.22 -22.49
C GLY A 116 4.99 12.63 -22.45
N ALA A 117 4.50 13.07 -21.30
CA ALA A 117 4.00 14.42 -21.17
C ALA A 117 5.12 15.42 -21.44
N GLY A 118 6.30 15.12 -20.93
CA GLY A 118 7.41 16.02 -21.14
C GLY A 118 7.87 16.09 -22.56
N SER A 119 7.79 15.00 -23.27
CA SER A 119 8.28 14.97 -24.63
C SER A 119 7.27 15.51 -25.62
N ARG A 120 6.06 15.63 -25.22
CA ARG A 120 5.08 16.20 -26.13
C ARG A 120 4.88 17.64 -25.83
#